data_66b88bbce123fdffe6a465b9799fcd89
#
_entry.id   66b88bbce123fdffe6a465b9799fcd89
#
_cell.length_a   1.000
_cell.length_b   1.000
_cell.length_c   1.000
_cell.angle_alpha   90.00
_cell.angle_beta   90.00
_cell.angle_gamma   90.00
#
_symmetry.space_group_name_H-M   'P 1'
#
loop_
_entity.id
_entity.type
_entity.pdbx_description
1 polymer ?
#
loop_
_entity_poly.entity_id
_entity_poly.type
_entity_poly.pdbx_seq_one_letter_code
_entity_poly.pdbx_strand_id
1 'polypeptide(L)'
;MSITGFAHKGRGVGVRDHQLILPSVVCSTHVSRKIANAVGAITFAHQNGCGIIGIDVPGVDNFFIELANHPNVQSVLVVSLGCETIQGPELLPKINQELSRLLVIQESGGATGTFESGVKDAKWLRENYLSQKVKVEKLVVGLDIARSISNTADIKAALTTAGFEVVIQETAAASEHNMAKLMGQKV
;
A
#
# COMPACT_ATOMS: atom_id res chain seq x y z
N MET A 1 8.98 6.66 -25.29
CA MET A 1 7.81 7.34 -24.67
C MET A 1 8.30 7.98 -23.38
N SER A 2 8.03 9.24 -23.11
CA SER A 2 8.45 9.87 -21.84
C SER A 2 7.26 9.77 -20.87
N ILE A 3 7.45 9.07 -19.77
CA ILE A 3 6.44 8.90 -18.71
C ILE A 3 6.82 9.83 -17.56
N THR A 4 5.84 10.55 -17.03
CA THR A 4 6.02 11.36 -15.83
C THR A 4 5.68 10.49 -14.62
N GLY A 5 6.61 10.40 -13.67
CA GLY A 5 6.41 9.78 -12.37
C GLY A 5 6.45 10.81 -11.25
N PHE A 6 6.38 10.31 -10.03
CA PHE A 6 6.39 11.06 -8.78
C PHE A 6 7.50 10.52 -7.88
N ALA A 7 8.44 11.37 -7.51
CA ALA A 7 9.46 11.02 -6.53
C ALA A 7 8.89 11.26 -5.12
N HIS A 8 8.89 10.21 -4.31
CA HIS A 8 8.44 10.23 -2.93
C HIS A 8 9.63 10.03 -1.99
N LYS A 9 9.77 10.94 -1.03
CA LYS A 9 10.86 10.87 -0.04
C LYS A 9 10.87 9.51 0.67
N GLY A 10 11.97 8.78 0.56
CA GLY A 10 12.14 7.47 1.21
C GLY A 10 11.37 6.29 0.60
N ARG A 11 10.56 6.52 -0.48
CA ARG A 11 9.81 5.46 -1.17
C ARG A 11 10.23 5.25 -2.62
N GLY A 12 11.08 6.13 -3.16
CA GLY A 12 11.54 6.07 -4.54
C GLY A 12 10.62 6.80 -5.52
N VAL A 13 10.58 6.33 -6.77
CA VAL A 13 9.80 6.93 -7.85
C VAL A 13 8.67 6.00 -8.24
N GLY A 14 7.45 6.49 -8.18
CA GLY A 14 6.25 5.80 -8.62
C GLY A 14 5.59 6.47 -9.83
N VAL A 15 4.71 5.76 -10.52
CA VAL A 15 3.88 6.29 -11.60
C VAL A 15 2.54 6.82 -11.10
N ARG A 16 2.30 6.75 -9.81
CA ARG A 16 1.12 7.26 -9.11
C ARG A 16 1.53 8.08 -7.89
N ASP A 17 0.61 8.90 -7.42
CA ASP A 17 0.76 9.80 -6.27
C ASP A 17 -0.39 9.58 -5.30
N HIS A 18 -0.46 8.35 -4.76
CA HIS A 18 -1.55 7.95 -3.89
C HIS A 18 -1.27 8.29 -2.42
N GLN A 19 -2.27 8.81 -1.73
CA GLN A 19 -2.34 8.75 -0.29
C GLN A 19 -3.04 7.46 0.12
N LEU A 20 -2.45 6.71 1.06
CA LEU A 20 -2.99 5.44 1.53
C LEU A 20 -3.57 5.59 2.95
N ILE A 21 -4.82 5.21 3.11
CA ILE A 21 -5.42 4.98 4.43
C ILE A 21 -5.36 3.47 4.68
N LEU A 22 -4.45 3.05 5.55
CA LEU A 22 -4.13 1.64 5.77
C LEU A 22 -4.80 1.12 7.06
N PRO A 23 -5.87 0.31 6.96
CA PRO A 23 -6.36 -0.42 8.12
C PRO A 23 -5.36 -1.54 8.50
N SER A 24 -4.94 -1.61 9.76
CA SER A 24 -4.10 -2.72 10.26
C SER A 24 -4.92 -3.97 10.57
N VAL A 25 -6.25 -3.84 10.65
CA VAL A 25 -7.19 -4.91 11.01
C VAL A 25 -8.52 -4.72 10.30
N VAL A 26 -9.21 -5.82 10.01
CA VAL A 26 -10.54 -5.80 9.38
C VAL A 26 -11.53 -4.85 10.08
N CYS A 27 -11.50 -4.78 11.41
CA CYS A 27 -12.39 -3.94 12.21
C CYS A 27 -12.20 -2.44 11.94
N SER A 28 -11.01 -1.98 11.52
CA SER A 28 -10.75 -0.59 11.17
C SER A 28 -11.09 -0.24 9.70
N THR A 29 -11.40 -1.25 8.88
CA THR A 29 -11.66 -1.07 7.43
C THR A 29 -12.81 -0.10 7.15
N HIS A 30 -13.89 -0.16 7.92
CA HIS A 30 -15.05 0.71 7.69
C HIS A 30 -14.69 2.20 7.87
N VAL A 31 -14.00 2.53 8.98
CA VAL A 31 -13.56 3.91 9.25
C VAL A 31 -12.52 4.35 8.24
N SER A 32 -11.56 3.48 7.88
CA SER A 32 -10.55 3.75 6.86
C SER A 32 -11.18 4.10 5.51
N ARG A 33 -12.19 3.37 5.08
CA ARG A 33 -12.95 3.67 3.85
C ARG A 33 -13.65 5.03 3.91
N LYS A 34 -14.26 5.37 5.04
CA LYS A 34 -14.91 6.68 5.21
C LYS A 34 -13.89 7.81 5.12
N ILE A 35 -12.73 7.68 5.78
CA ILE A 35 -11.65 8.67 5.71
C ILE A 35 -11.14 8.78 4.27
N ALA A 36 -10.83 7.65 3.62
CA ALA A 36 -10.32 7.64 2.25
C ALA A 36 -11.28 8.34 1.28
N ASN A 37 -12.58 8.03 1.36
CA ASN A 37 -13.60 8.67 0.53
C ASN A 37 -13.70 10.20 0.78
N ALA A 38 -13.58 10.63 2.03
CA ALA A 38 -13.69 12.04 2.39
C ALA A 38 -12.51 12.89 1.89
N VAL A 39 -11.33 12.28 1.69
CA VAL A 39 -10.11 13.00 1.27
C VAL A 39 -9.63 12.64 -0.13
N GLY A 40 -10.32 11.76 -0.85
CA GLY A 40 -9.90 11.27 -2.16
C GLY A 40 -8.65 10.40 -2.11
N ALA A 41 -8.44 9.68 -1.00
CA ALA A 41 -7.35 8.73 -0.82
C ALA A 41 -7.77 7.31 -1.25
N ILE A 42 -6.77 6.42 -1.38
CA ILE A 42 -7.03 4.98 -1.53
C ILE A 42 -7.00 4.29 -0.17
N THR A 43 -7.66 3.14 -0.08
CA THR A 43 -7.57 2.24 1.07
C THR A 43 -7.47 0.80 0.60
N PHE A 44 -6.75 -0.02 1.35
CA PHE A 44 -6.65 -1.45 1.12
C PHE A 44 -7.50 -2.19 2.15
N ALA A 45 -8.67 -2.65 1.71
CA ALA A 45 -9.56 -3.42 2.56
C ALA A 45 -9.14 -4.89 2.58
N HIS A 46 -8.98 -5.46 3.76
CA HIS A 46 -8.64 -6.87 3.96
C HIS A 46 -9.46 -7.48 5.10
N GLN A 47 -9.43 -8.80 5.21
CA GLN A 47 -10.17 -9.55 6.22
C GLN A 47 -9.30 -10.05 7.37
N ASN A 48 -8.03 -9.64 7.41
CA ASN A 48 -7.03 -10.11 8.35
C ASN A 48 -6.93 -9.18 9.58
N GLY A 49 -6.12 -9.58 10.56
CA GLY A 49 -5.68 -8.73 11.67
C GLY A 49 -6.13 -9.16 13.04
N CYS A 50 -7.35 -9.70 13.21
CA CYS A 50 -7.78 -10.35 14.43
C CYS A 50 -7.48 -11.84 14.33
N GLY A 51 -6.64 -12.37 15.24
CA GLY A 51 -6.37 -13.81 15.31
C GLY A 51 -5.45 -14.35 14.23
N ILE A 52 -4.55 -13.53 13.68
CA ILE A 52 -3.43 -14.05 12.90
C ILE A 52 -2.57 -14.92 13.82
N ILE A 53 -2.34 -16.18 13.42
CA ILE A 53 -1.67 -17.15 14.27
C ILE A 53 -0.24 -17.39 13.79
N GLY A 54 0.73 -17.22 14.70
CA GLY A 54 2.08 -17.74 14.63
C GLY A 54 2.80 -17.49 13.32
N ILE A 55 2.83 -18.47 12.46
CA ILE A 55 3.63 -18.50 11.23
C ILE A 55 3.23 -17.46 10.19
N ASP A 56 1.99 -17.00 10.20
CA ASP A 56 1.47 -16.03 9.21
C ASP A 56 1.75 -14.57 9.60
N VAL A 57 2.02 -14.29 10.88
CA VAL A 57 2.25 -12.92 11.38
C VAL A 57 3.36 -12.19 10.62
N PRO A 58 4.56 -12.76 10.42
CA PRO A 58 5.62 -12.08 9.70
C PRO A 58 5.26 -11.75 8.23
N GLY A 59 4.49 -12.62 7.59
CA GLY A 59 4.05 -12.42 6.21
C GLY A 59 3.11 -11.22 6.08
N VAL A 60 2.12 -11.11 6.97
CA VAL A 60 1.15 -10.02 6.97
C VAL A 60 1.78 -8.71 7.43
N ASP A 61 2.65 -8.74 8.44
CA ASP A 61 3.41 -7.56 8.90
C ASP A 61 4.25 -6.99 7.75
N ASN A 62 5.02 -7.85 7.08
CA ASN A 62 5.82 -7.45 5.92
C ASN A 62 4.96 -6.91 4.78
N PHE A 63 3.79 -7.49 4.53
CA PHE A 63 2.87 -6.98 3.53
C PHE A 63 2.43 -5.53 3.82
N PHE A 64 2.06 -5.22 5.07
CA PHE A 64 1.69 -3.85 5.45
C PHE A 64 2.86 -2.88 5.30
N ILE A 65 4.07 -3.31 5.67
CA ILE A 65 5.29 -2.49 5.53
C ILE A 65 5.57 -2.19 4.06
N GLU A 66 5.57 -3.20 3.20
CA GLU A 66 5.87 -3.04 1.77
C GLU A 66 4.78 -2.22 1.06
N LEU A 67 3.50 -2.42 1.41
CA LEU A 67 2.40 -1.62 0.88
C LEU A 67 2.52 -0.15 1.29
N ALA A 68 2.84 0.11 2.56
CA ALA A 68 3.01 1.47 3.09
C ALA A 68 4.22 2.19 2.50
N ASN A 69 5.30 1.44 2.18
CA ASN A 69 6.51 1.98 1.56
C ASN A 69 6.54 1.87 0.03
N HIS A 70 5.42 1.49 -0.58
CA HIS A 70 5.35 1.31 -2.03
C HIS A 70 5.65 2.63 -2.79
N PRO A 71 6.42 2.61 -3.90
CA PRO A 71 6.78 3.81 -4.67
C PRO A 71 5.60 4.65 -5.18
N ASN A 72 4.42 4.07 -5.34
CA ASN A 72 3.20 4.77 -5.75
C ASN A 72 2.47 5.47 -4.59
N VAL A 73 2.98 5.36 -3.35
CA VAL A 73 2.36 5.92 -2.15
C VAL A 73 3.11 7.15 -1.68
N GLN A 74 2.42 8.29 -1.68
CA GLN A 74 2.94 9.57 -1.22
C GLN A 74 3.00 9.62 0.31
N SER A 75 1.91 9.27 0.97
CA SER A 75 1.79 9.31 2.43
C SER A 75 0.82 8.25 2.94
N VAL A 76 0.93 7.89 4.22
CA VAL A 76 0.13 6.84 4.85
C VAL A 76 -0.52 7.33 6.13
N LEU A 77 -1.80 7.07 6.29
CA LEU A 77 -2.47 7.10 7.59
C LEU A 77 -2.83 5.68 7.98
N VAL A 78 -2.15 5.14 8.98
CA VAL A 78 -2.48 3.85 9.59
C VAL A 78 -3.67 4.01 10.51
N VAL A 79 -4.68 3.16 10.37
CA VAL A 79 -5.85 3.12 11.24
C VAL A 79 -5.92 1.76 11.92
N SER A 80 -5.61 1.75 13.19
CA SER A 80 -5.52 0.59 14.08
C SER A 80 -6.77 0.51 14.96
N LEU A 81 -7.13 -0.67 15.46
CA LEU A 81 -8.20 -0.81 16.46
C LEU A 81 -7.67 -0.63 17.88
N GLY A 82 -6.58 -1.35 18.21
CA GLY A 82 -5.95 -1.37 19.53
C GLY A 82 -5.88 -2.75 20.18
N CYS A 83 -6.48 -3.80 19.57
CA CYS A 83 -6.42 -5.19 20.07
C CYS A 83 -6.08 -6.23 19.02
N GLU A 84 -5.62 -5.79 17.85
CA GLU A 84 -5.19 -6.66 16.76
C GLU A 84 -3.82 -7.30 17.02
N THR A 85 -3.50 -8.35 16.27
CA THR A 85 -2.23 -9.07 16.38
C THR A 85 -1.05 -8.21 15.91
N ILE A 86 -1.21 -7.45 14.80
CA ILE A 86 -0.19 -6.53 14.30
C ILE A 86 -0.59 -5.13 14.74
N GLN A 87 -0.03 -4.70 15.84
CA GLN A 87 -0.35 -3.42 16.48
C GLN A 87 0.13 -2.23 15.64
N GLY A 88 -0.73 -1.23 15.45
CA GLY A 88 -0.36 -0.01 14.74
C GLY A 88 0.88 0.70 15.31
N PRO A 89 1.05 0.83 16.63
CA PRO A 89 2.26 1.38 17.23
C PRO A 89 3.54 0.59 16.92
N GLU A 90 3.45 -0.72 16.70
CA GLU A 90 4.58 -1.57 16.32
C GLU A 90 4.86 -1.52 14.80
N LEU A 91 3.83 -1.27 14.01
CA LEU A 91 3.93 -1.14 12.55
C LEU A 91 4.53 0.21 12.14
N LEU A 92 4.11 1.31 12.76
CA LEU A 92 4.51 2.67 12.39
C LEU A 92 6.03 2.88 12.33
N PRO A 93 6.85 2.39 13.29
CA PRO A 93 8.31 2.52 13.22
C PRO A 93 8.97 1.81 12.03
N LYS A 94 8.30 0.83 11.43
CA LYS A 94 8.80 0.02 10.31
C LYS A 94 8.51 0.65 8.94
N ILE A 95 7.66 1.67 8.90
CA ILE A 95 7.33 2.41 7.69
C ILE A 95 7.93 3.82 7.74
N ASN A 96 7.89 4.56 6.63
CA ASN A 96 8.44 5.92 6.58
C ASN A 96 7.65 6.86 7.50
N GLN A 97 8.19 7.13 8.70
CA GLN A 97 7.52 7.88 9.75
C GLN A 97 7.26 9.35 9.38
N GLU A 98 8.16 9.99 8.63
CA GLU A 98 7.97 11.39 8.22
C GLU A 98 6.71 11.57 7.37
N LEU A 99 6.35 10.54 6.59
CA LEU A 99 5.23 10.55 5.66
C LEU A 99 4.06 9.69 6.17
N SER A 100 4.01 9.40 7.47
CA SER A 100 3.01 8.52 8.05
C SER A 100 2.51 9.01 9.39
N ARG A 101 1.23 8.72 9.66
CA ARG A 101 0.58 8.93 10.95
C ARG A 101 -0.21 7.69 11.35
N LEU A 102 -0.53 7.62 12.63
CA LEU A 102 -1.30 6.53 13.23
C LEU A 102 -2.49 7.09 14.01
N LEU A 103 -3.63 6.43 13.86
CA LEU A 103 -4.79 6.57 14.75
C LEU A 103 -5.18 5.20 15.28
N VAL A 104 -5.44 5.14 16.58
CA VAL A 104 -5.95 3.94 17.27
C VAL A 104 -7.41 4.23 17.64
N ILE A 105 -8.35 3.44 17.10
CA ILE A 105 -9.79 3.69 17.26
C ILE A 105 -10.20 3.74 18.74
N GLN A 106 -9.68 2.83 19.55
CA GLN A 106 -10.00 2.77 20.99
C GLN A 106 -9.50 4.00 21.76
N GLU A 107 -8.49 4.70 21.24
CA GLU A 107 -7.90 5.88 21.89
C GLU A 107 -8.40 7.20 21.25
N SER A 108 -9.00 7.13 20.08
CA SER A 108 -9.40 8.29 19.27
C SER A 108 -10.89 8.65 19.39
N GLY A 109 -11.56 8.24 20.46
CA GLY A 109 -12.99 8.50 20.64
C GLY A 109 -13.91 7.61 19.79
N GLY A 110 -13.47 6.38 19.52
CA GLY A 110 -14.20 5.41 18.71
C GLY A 110 -14.26 5.78 17.22
N ALA A 111 -15.17 5.18 16.48
CA ALA A 111 -15.25 5.37 15.04
C ALA A 111 -15.50 6.83 14.58
N THR A 112 -16.28 7.59 15.34
CA THR A 112 -16.58 9.00 15.01
C THR A 112 -15.35 9.89 15.21
N GLY A 113 -14.73 9.84 16.38
CA GLY A 113 -13.54 10.64 16.68
C GLY A 113 -12.36 10.25 15.77
N THR A 114 -12.21 8.96 15.46
CA THR A 114 -11.19 8.49 14.49
C THR A 114 -11.45 9.03 13.09
N PHE A 115 -12.71 9.10 12.64
CA PHE A 115 -13.03 9.66 11.34
C PHE A 115 -12.67 11.16 11.27
N GLU A 116 -13.06 11.96 12.27
CA GLU A 116 -12.78 13.39 12.31
C GLU A 116 -11.27 13.68 12.33
N SER A 117 -10.55 13.00 13.23
CA SER A 117 -9.09 13.11 13.33
C SER A 117 -8.39 12.60 12.08
N GLY A 118 -8.88 11.50 11.51
CA GLY A 118 -8.33 10.90 10.30
C GLY A 118 -8.44 11.78 9.07
N VAL A 119 -9.56 12.46 8.88
CA VAL A 119 -9.72 13.44 7.80
C VAL A 119 -8.75 14.61 7.98
N LYS A 120 -8.59 15.11 9.21
CA LYS A 120 -7.63 16.18 9.52
C LYS A 120 -6.19 15.76 9.25
N ASP A 121 -5.80 14.58 9.74
CA ASP A 121 -4.44 14.07 9.60
C ASP A 121 -4.09 13.71 8.15
N ALA A 122 -5.03 13.13 7.42
CA ALA A 122 -4.83 12.84 6.00
C ALA A 122 -4.64 14.12 5.18
N LYS A 123 -5.45 15.16 5.42
CA LYS A 123 -5.28 16.45 4.76
C LYS A 123 -3.92 17.07 5.09
N TRP A 124 -3.55 17.07 6.37
CA TRP A 124 -2.26 17.59 6.81
C TRP A 124 -1.08 16.87 6.14
N LEU A 125 -1.11 15.54 6.05
CA LEU A 125 -0.08 14.75 5.36
C LEU A 125 0.03 15.18 3.89
N ARG A 126 -1.09 15.34 3.20
CA ARG A 126 -1.11 15.70 1.78
C ARG A 126 -0.59 17.11 1.52
N GLU A 127 -0.86 18.04 2.41
CA GLU A 127 -0.42 19.44 2.31
C GLU A 127 1.06 19.63 2.64
N ASN A 128 1.60 18.81 3.52
CA ASN A 128 2.97 18.97 4.02
C ASN A 128 4.01 18.11 3.28
N TYR A 129 3.58 17.15 2.46
CA TYR A 129 4.47 16.26 1.74
C TYR A 129 4.17 16.23 0.25
N LEU A 130 4.72 17.22 -0.46
CA LEU A 130 4.53 17.34 -1.89
C LEU A 130 5.49 16.45 -2.65
N SER A 131 4.95 15.68 -3.58
CA SER A 131 5.71 14.86 -4.51
C SER A 131 6.36 15.70 -5.59
N GLN A 132 7.57 15.34 -6.00
CA GLN A 132 8.23 15.95 -7.13
C GLN A 132 7.93 15.18 -8.42
N LYS A 133 7.47 15.87 -9.46
CA LYS A 133 7.31 15.27 -10.79
C LYS A 133 8.68 15.06 -11.41
N VAL A 134 8.94 13.84 -11.86
CA VAL A 134 10.20 13.43 -12.47
C VAL A 134 9.95 12.68 -13.77
N LYS A 135 10.93 12.70 -14.67
CA LYS A 135 10.90 11.85 -15.87
C LYS A 135 11.27 10.44 -15.48
N VAL A 136 10.45 9.48 -15.86
CA VAL A 136 10.73 8.04 -15.68
C VAL A 136 11.34 7.53 -16.98
N GLU A 137 12.58 7.06 -16.90
CA GLU A 137 13.30 6.53 -18.06
C GLU A 137 13.06 5.03 -18.25
N LYS A 138 12.82 4.32 -17.14
CA LYS A 138 12.60 2.88 -17.12
C LYS A 138 11.40 2.54 -16.26
N LEU A 139 10.43 1.84 -16.84
CA LEU A 139 9.26 1.37 -16.12
C LEU A 139 9.31 -0.14 -16.01
N VAL A 140 9.11 -0.65 -14.81
CA VAL A 140 8.98 -2.07 -14.54
C VAL A 140 7.51 -2.45 -14.48
N VAL A 141 7.14 -3.47 -15.24
CA VAL A 141 5.78 -4.01 -15.30
C VAL A 141 5.75 -5.39 -14.68
N GLY A 142 4.97 -5.56 -13.63
CA GLY A 142 4.66 -6.87 -13.05
C GLY A 142 3.55 -7.56 -13.86
N LEU A 143 3.82 -8.77 -14.33
CA LEU A 143 2.82 -9.68 -14.88
C LEU A 143 2.49 -10.74 -13.85
N ASP A 144 1.29 -10.69 -13.31
CA ASP A 144 0.74 -11.77 -12.49
C ASP A 144 -0.04 -12.73 -13.38
N ILE A 145 0.40 -13.99 -13.41
CA ILE A 145 -0.19 -15.03 -14.24
C ILE A 145 -0.86 -16.05 -13.32
N ALA A 146 -2.16 -15.86 -13.11
CA ALA A 146 -2.97 -16.73 -12.26
C ALA A 146 -3.14 -18.16 -12.81
N ARG A 147 -2.91 -18.35 -14.11
CA ARG A 147 -2.87 -19.66 -14.78
C ARG A 147 -1.92 -19.60 -15.94
N SER A 148 -1.24 -20.71 -16.23
CA SER A 148 -0.42 -20.82 -17.43
C SER A 148 -1.28 -20.53 -18.67
N ILE A 149 -0.95 -19.44 -19.36
CA ILE A 149 -1.55 -19.06 -20.65
C ILE A 149 -0.50 -19.23 -21.73
N SER A 150 -0.92 -19.75 -22.87
CA SER A 150 -0.01 -20.15 -23.97
C SER A 150 0.76 -18.98 -24.59
N ASN A 151 0.32 -17.73 -24.39
CA ASN A 151 0.91 -16.53 -24.98
C ASN A 151 1.69 -15.66 -24.01
N THR A 152 2.06 -16.17 -22.82
CA THR A 152 2.86 -15.41 -21.81
C THR A 152 4.17 -14.89 -22.39
N ALA A 153 4.86 -15.74 -23.18
CA ALA A 153 6.13 -15.36 -23.81
C ALA A 153 5.96 -14.20 -24.80
N ASP A 154 4.87 -14.21 -25.56
CA ASP A 154 4.56 -13.17 -26.55
C ASP A 154 4.22 -11.84 -25.87
N ILE A 155 3.46 -11.88 -24.77
CA ILE A 155 3.13 -10.70 -23.96
C ILE A 155 4.42 -10.10 -23.38
N LYS A 156 5.29 -10.93 -22.79
CA LYS A 156 6.58 -10.48 -22.28
C LYS A 156 7.43 -9.84 -23.37
N ALA A 157 7.54 -10.50 -24.53
CA ALA A 157 8.31 -9.99 -25.66
C ALA A 157 7.76 -8.64 -26.16
N ALA A 158 6.45 -8.50 -26.29
CA ALA A 158 5.80 -7.26 -26.70
C ALA A 158 6.07 -6.11 -25.72
N LEU A 159 5.97 -6.35 -24.43
CA LEU A 159 6.26 -5.35 -23.39
C LEU A 159 7.74 -4.98 -23.38
N THR A 160 8.64 -5.95 -23.51
CA THR A 160 10.09 -5.70 -23.59
C THR A 160 10.45 -4.88 -24.82
N THR A 161 9.83 -5.20 -25.98
CA THR A 161 10.01 -4.43 -27.21
C THR A 161 9.47 -3.01 -27.08
N ALA A 162 8.43 -2.80 -26.28
CA ALA A 162 7.91 -1.48 -25.96
C ALA A 162 8.80 -0.67 -24.97
N GLY A 163 9.87 -1.26 -24.47
CA GLY A 163 10.85 -0.61 -23.59
C GLY A 163 10.58 -0.79 -22.10
N PHE A 164 9.75 -1.74 -21.71
CA PHE A 164 9.48 -2.06 -20.32
C PHE A 164 10.43 -3.16 -19.81
N GLU A 165 10.82 -3.06 -18.55
CA GLU A 165 11.33 -4.22 -17.82
C GLU A 165 10.15 -5.04 -17.32
N VAL A 166 10.18 -6.36 -17.51
CA VAL A 166 9.05 -7.23 -17.19
C VAL A 166 9.44 -8.25 -16.14
N VAL A 167 8.77 -8.19 -15.00
CA VAL A 167 8.84 -9.18 -13.94
C VAL A 167 7.61 -10.09 -14.03
N ILE A 168 7.84 -11.40 -14.12
CA ILE A 168 6.75 -12.40 -14.17
C ILE A 168 6.67 -13.10 -12.84
N GLN A 169 5.46 -13.20 -12.31
CA GLN A 169 5.13 -14.07 -11.20
C GLN A 169 4.03 -15.03 -11.64
N GLU A 170 4.32 -16.32 -11.55
CA GLU A 170 3.33 -17.37 -11.74
C GLU A 170 2.72 -17.71 -10.39
N THR A 171 1.42 -17.52 -10.26
CA THR A 171 0.65 -17.86 -9.07
C THR A 171 -0.17 -19.12 -9.34
N ALA A 172 0.19 -20.22 -8.70
CA ALA A 172 -0.53 -21.50 -8.81
C ALA A 172 -1.95 -21.43 -8.22
N ALA A 173 -2.21 -20.52 -7.33
CA ALA A 173 -3.53 -20.11 -6.85
C ALA A 173 -3.43 -18.66 -6.37
N ALA A 174 -4.44 -17.86 -6.66
CA ALA A 174 -4.56 -16.49 -6.14
C ALA A 174 -4.75 -16.58 -4.62
N SER A 175 -3.67 -16.78 -3.87
CA SER A 175 -3.68 -16.57 -2.43
C SER A 175 -3.43 -15.09 -2.18
N GLU A 176 -4.10 -14.52 -1.18
CA GLU A 176 -3.85 -13.16 -0.71
C GLU A 176 -2.35 -12.91 -0.45
N HIS A 177 -1.62 -13.94 -0.08
CA HIS A 177 -0.19 -13.95 0.16
C HIS A 177 0.67 -13.67 -1.08
N ASN A 178 0.22 -14.09 -2.26
CA ASN A 178 0.93 -13.87 -3.51
C ASN A 178 0.65 -12.48 -4.09
N MET A 179 -0.55 -11.96 -3.91
CA MET A 179 -0.87 -10.56 -4.21
C MET A 179 -0.02 -9.61 -3.35
N ALA A 180 0.22 -9.95 -2.09
CA ALA A 180 1.10 -9.20 -1.21
C ALA A 180 2.53 -9.13 -1.74
N LYS A 181 3.07 -10.22 -2.27
CA LYS A 181 4.41 -10.24 -2.87
C LYS A 181 4.51 -9.37 -4.11
N LEU A 182 3.50 -9.38 -4.97
CA LEU A 182 3.46 -8.53 -6.17
C LEU A 182 3.41 -7.04 -5.84
N MET A 183 2.64 -6.68 -4.81
CA MET A 183 2.51 -5.28 -4.39
C MET A 183 3.72 -4.81 -3.58
N GLY A 184 4.43 -5.69 -2.91
CA GLY A 184 5.61 -5.41 -2.10
C GLY A 184 6.94 -5.64 -2.80
N GLN A 185 6.98 -6.14 -4.02
CA GLN A 185 8.23 -6.23 -4.76
C GLN A 185 8.73 -4.83 -5.07
N LYS A 186 9.87 -4.49 -4.45
CA LYS A 186 10.67 -3.34 -4.89
C LYS A 186 11.14 -3.63 -6.30
N VAL A 187 10.64 -2.87 -7.18
CA VAL A 187 11.09 -2.86 -8.55
C VAL A 187 12.18 -1.81 -8.70
#